data_1c3fc0d4bde5e724dc4cedf5560f5ed0
#
_entry.id   1c3fc0d4bde5e724dc4cedf5560f5ed0
#
_cell.length_a   1.000
_cell.length_b   1.000
_cell.length_c   1.000
_cell.angle_alpha   90.00
_cell.angle_beta   90.00
_cell.angle_gamma   90.00
#
_symmetry.space_group_name_H-M   'P 1'
#
loop_
_entity.id
_entity.type
_entity.pdbx_description
1 polymer ?
#
loop_
_entity_poly.entity_id
_entity_poly.type
_entity_poly.pdbx_seq_one_letter_code
_entity_poly.pdbx_strand_id
1 'polypeptide(L)'
;MPATTINNYSFISKFKKHVNSSVVLIFFTVMALLCANIPSIKELYFSIWGHEVSLSIGNFNFFSHNGHAMTLGQVINDFLMAIFFLSVGLEIKREIRVGELSTKEKALLPIIGACGGMVVPVLIFWLACPGDPAMTRGLAIPMATDIAFSLGVLSVFSKRVPVGLKVFLAALAVADDLGGIIVIALFYSSHIDVLYIILSAVCVLAMVLGNIFKCRAKSFYVIIGLVLWYMMLNSGIHATIAGVITAFCIPATLKKGTGHYLERIRQNVNKFPVIDIDEQHNTIVLTNDQIHTL
;
A
#
# COMPACT_ATOMS: atom_id res chain seq x y z
N MET A 1 -2.08 22.40 -40.16
CA MET A 1 -2.25 22.22 -38.72
C MET A 1 -3.07 20.96 -38.48
N PRO A 2 -2.70 20.04 -37.58
CA PRO A 2 -1.70 19.99 -36.53
C PRO A 2 -0.89 18.67 -36.51
N ALA A 3 0.42 18.73 -36.56
CA ALA A 3 1.31 17.56 -36.44
C ALA A 3 1.98 17.42 -35.05
N THR A 4 1.62 18.24 -34.08
CA THR A 4 2.35 18.32 -32.79
C THR A 4 1.78 17.47 -31.66
N THR A 5 0.57 16.94 -31.77
CA THR A 5 -0.10 16.18 -30.70
C THR A 5 0.25 14.69 -30.67
N ILE A 6 0.69 14.10 -31.75
CA ILE A 6 0.96 12.65 -31.85
C ILE A 6 2.31 12.28 -31.20
N ASN A 7 3.27 13.21 -31.17
CA ASN A 7 4.62 12.92 -30.66
C ASN A 7 4.71 12.85 -29.13
N ASN A 8 3.83 13.55 -28.40
CA ASN A 8 3.82 13.55 -26.95
C ASN A 8 3.28 12.23 -26.34
N TYR A 9 2.31 11.59 -26.99
CA TYR A 9 1.79 10.28 -26.53
C TYR A 9 2.82 9.16 -26.68
N SER A 10 3.63 9.20 -27.73
CA SER A 10 4.71 8.20 -27.94
C SER A 10 5.85 8.35 -26.93
N PHE A 11 6.21 9.57 -26.54
CA PHE A 11 7.25 9.82 -25.54
C PHE A 11 6.78 9.39 -24.16
N ILE A 12 5.57 9.77 -23.74
CA ILE A 12 4.98 9.38 -22.45
C ILE A 12 4.80 7.85 -22.36
N SER A 13 4.38 7.20 -23.43
CA SER A 13 4.21 5.74 -23.45
C SER A 13 5.55 5.00 -23.39
N LYS A 14 6.59 5.50 -24.06
CA LYS A 14 7.97 4.97 -23.95
C LYS A 14 8.57 5.21 -22.56
N PHE A 15 8.34 6.38 -21.97
CA PHE A 15 8.79 6.70 -20.63
C PHE A 15 8.11 5.80 -19.59
N LYS A 16 6.79 5.59 -19.71
CA LYS A 16 6.00 4.69 -18.85
C LYS A 16 6.44 3.22 -18.94
N LYS A 17 6.99 2.79 -20.08
CA LYS A 17 7.47 1.41 -20.30
C LYS A 17 8.85 1.16 -19.69
N HIS A 18 9.66 2.19 -19.42
CA HIS A 18 11.04 2.06 -18.92
C HIS A 18 11.21 2.52 -17.48
N VAL A 19 10.29 3.32 -16.92
CA VAL A 19 10.35 3.77 -15.52
C VAL A 19 9.60 2.78 -14.65
N ASN A 20 10.31 1.81 -14.13
CA ASN A 20 9.80 0.92 -13.10
C ASN A 20 9.71 1.69 -11.78
N SER A 21 8.63 1.55 -11.03
CA SER A 21 8.39 2.20 -9.73
C SER A 21 9.61 2.05 -8.80
N SER A 22 10.27 0.89 -8.82
CA SER A 22 11.45 0.59 -8.03
C SER A 22 12.69 1.41 -8.41
N VAL A 23 12.87 1.73 -9.70
CA VAL A 23 13.96 2.59 -10.16
C VAL A 23 13.78 4.01 -9.65
N VAL A 24 12.53 4.50 -9.66
CA VAL A 24 12.19 5.83 -9.10
C VAL A 24 12.47 5.87 -7.61
N LEU A 25 12.07 4.83 -6.87
CA LEU A 25 12.32 4.72 -5.44
C LEU A 25 13.81 4.75 -5.12
N ILE A 26 14.63 3.92 -5.80
CA ILE A 26 16.07 3.89 -5.62
C ILE A 26 16.71 5.26 -5.94
N PHE A 27 16.27 5.89 -7.02
CA PHE A 27 16.78 7.22 -7.41
C PHE A 27 16.53 8.26 -6.31
N PHE A 28 15.28 8.35 -5.79
CA PHE A 28 14.96 9.30 -4.73
C PHE A 28 15.63 8.94 -3.40
N THR A 29 15.85 7.66 -3.11
CA THR A 29 16.60 7.22 -1.92
C THR A 29 18.05 7.72 -1.99
N VAL A 30 18.73 7.53 -3.13
CA VAL A 30 20.09 8.02 -3.33
C VAL A 30 20.14 9.56 -3.25
N MET A 31 19.18 10.24 -3.87
CA MET A 31 19.07 11.71 -3.79
C MET A 31 18.92 12.19 -2.36
N ALA A 32 18.03 11.56 -1.57
CA ALA A 32 17.81 11.90 -0.17
C ALA A 32 19.08 11.71 0.67
N LEU A 33 19.79 10.58 0.48
CA LEU A 33 21.05 10.31 1.15
C LEU A 33 22.12 11.35 0.80
N LEU A 34 22.24 11.74 -0.47
CA LEU A 34 23.17 12.79 -0.90
C LEU A 34 22.80 14.14 -0.25
N CYS A 35 21.52 14.55 -0.30
CA CYS A 35 21.09 15.81 0.30
C CYS A 35 21.31 15.83 1.83
N ALA A 36 21.10 14.72 2.52
CA ALA A 36 21.27 14.62 3.97
C ALA A 36 22.75 14.63 4.41
N ASN A 37 23.69 14.24 3.54
CA ASN A 37 25.12 14.11 3.92
C ASN A 37 26.02 15.19 3.34
N ILE A 38 25.59 15.94 2.31
CA ILE A 38 26.37 17.05 1.76
C ILE A 38 26.26 18.27 2.68
N PRO A 39 27.35 18.77 3.30
CA PRO A 39 27.29 19.85 4.30
C PRO A 39 26.59 21.11 3.79
N SER A 40 26.78 21.48 2.54
CA SER A 40 26.20 22.71 1.94
C SER A 40 24.69 22.64 1.72
N ILE A 41 24.09 21.46 1.68
CA ILE A 41 22.68 21.25 1.37
C ILE A 41 21.91 20.70 2.59
N LYS A 42 22.64 20.08 3.51
CA LYS A 42 22.09 19.39 4.68
C LYS A 42 21.12 20.26 5.49
N GLU A 43 21.54 21.47 5.84
CA GLU A 43 20.70 22.39 6.64
C GLU A 43 19.41 22.77 5.90
N LEU A 44 19.50 23.08 4.61
CA LEU A 44 18.34 23.38 3.78
C LEU A 44 17.42 22.16 3.66
N TYR A 45 17.99 20.97 3.45
CA TYR A 45 17.23 19.72 3.36
C TYR A 45 16.41 19.45 4.63
N PHE A 46 17.04 19.51 5.81
CA PHE A 46 16.34 19.28 7.07
C PHE A 46 15.39 20.41 7.45
N SER A 47 15.69 21.66 7.08
CA SER A 47 14.76 22.77 7.32
C SER A 47 13.45 22.63 6.56
N ILE A 48 13.46 22.07 5.34
CA ILE A 48 12.23 21.79 4.56
C ILE A 48 11.32 20.82 5.33
N TRP A 49 11.89 19.75 5.89
CA TRP A 49 11.09 18.75 6.65
C TRP A 49 10.62 19.28 8.00
N GLY A 50 11.32 20.26 8.56
CA GLY A 50 10.95 20.94 9.81
C GLY A 50 9.91 22.05 9.67
N HIS A 51 9.52 22.43 8.44
CA HIS A 51 8.51 23.48 8.24
C HIS A 51 7.12 23.01 8.73
N GLU A 52 6.45 23.87 9.47
CA GLU A 52 5.10 23.62 9.94
C GLU A 52 4.09 23.68 8.79
N VAL A 53 3.19 22.72 8.75
CA VAL A 53 2.07 22.64 7.81
C VAL A 53 0.79 22.92 8.57
N SER A 54 0.06 23.96 8.16
CA SER A 54 -1.22 24.28 8.75
C SER A 54 -2.31 24.38 7.69
N LEU A 55 -3.40 23.66 7.91
CA LEU A 55 -4.65 23.80 7.17
C LEU A 55 -5.72 24.17 8.21
N SER A 56 -5.91 25.47 8.43
CA SER A 56 -6.78 25.97 9.49
C SER A 56 -8.08 26.56 8.95
N ILE A 57 -9.19 26.21 9.61
CA ILE A 57 -10.51 26.79 9.40
C ILE A 57 -10.95 27.38 10.74
N GLY A 58 -10.87 28.70 10.88
CA GLY A 58 -11.04 29.37 12.17
C GLY A 58 -9.94 28.93 13.15
N ASN A 59 -10.34 28.45 14.33
CA ASN A 59 -9.41 27.96 15.36
C ASN A 59 -9.04 26.46 15.20
N PHE A 60 -9.59 25.77 14.21
CA PHE A 60 -9.34 24.35 13.97
C PHE A 60 -8.24 24.20 12.92
N ASN A 61 -7.13 23.54 13.29
CA ASN A 61 -6.07 23.14 12.36
C ASN A 61 -6.13 21.63 12.14
N PHE A 62 -6.35 21.23 10.89
CA PHE A 62 -6.44 19.81 10.51
C PHE A 62 -5.11 19.07 10.74
N PHE A 63 -3.99 19.73 10.48
CA PHE A 63 -2.65 19.17 10.73
C PHE A 63 -2.13 19.64 12.09
N SER A 64 -2.88 19.32 13.16
CA SER A 64 -2.43 19.53 14.53
C SER A 64 -2.38 18.24 15.31
N HIS A 65 -1.35 18.09 16.14
CA HIS A 65 -1.18 17.01 17.09
C HIS A 65 -0.89 17.60 18.46
N ASN A 66 -1.70 17.26 19.45
CA ASN A 66 -1.57 17.79 20.82
C ASN A 66 -1.52 19.34 20.89
N GLY A 67 -2.27 20.04 20.04
CA GLY A 67 -2.35 21.49 20.02
C GLY A 67 -1.22 22.23 19.27
N HIS A 68 -0.24 21.51 18.74
CA HIS A 68 0.84 22.07 17.93
C HIS A 68 0.66 21.74 16.45
N ALA A 69 1.06 22.65 15.56
CA ALA A 69 1.09 22.38 14.12
C ALA A 69 2.09 21.26 13.81
N MET A 70 1.72 20.36 12.91
CA MET A 70 2.60 19.29 12.46
C MET A 70 3.63 19.81 11.48
N THR A 71 4.85 19.30 11.57
CA THR A 71 5.88 19.57 10.54
C THR A 71 5.59 18.76 9.27
N LEU A 72 6.15 19.19 8.13
CA LEU A 72 6.02 18.46 6.86
C LEU A 72 6.49 17.00 6.98
N GLY A 73 7.58 16.76 7.72
CA GLY A 73 8.05 15.41 8.03
C GLY A 73 7.03 14.57 8.80
N GLN A 74 6.37 15.14 9.80
CA GLN A 74 5.31 14.46 10.56
C GLN A 74 4.08 14.18 9.70
N VAL A 75 3.66 15.14 8.86
CA VAL A 75 2.53 14.91 7.93
C VAL A 75 2.83 13.74 6.97
N ILE A 76 4.05 13.65 6.46
CA ILE A 76 4.44 12.52 5.61
C ILE A 76 4.42 11.21 6.40
N ASN A 77 5.02 11.19 7.59
CA ASN A 77 5.09 9.98 8.41
C ASN A 77 3.72 9.49 8.88
N ASP A 78 2.80 10.39 9.22
CA ASP A 78 1.52 9.98 9.80
C ASP A 78 0.41 9.87 8.76
N PHE A 79 0.32 10.84 7.83
CA PHE A 79 -0.76 10.87 6.84
C PHE A 79 -0.46 10.04 5.59
N LEU A 80 0.69 10.27 4.93
CA LEU A 80 1.03 9.50 3.72
C LEU A 80 1.30 8.04 4.04
N MET A 81 1.90 7.74 5.20
CA MET A 81 2.05 6.36 5.63
C MET A 81 0.70 5.69 5.95
N ALA A 82 -0.31 6.41 6.45
CA ALA A 82 -1.65 5.84 6.61
C ALA A 82 -2.27 5.44 5.26
N ILE A 83 -2.05 6.23 4.20
CA ILE A 83 -2.47 5.88 2.83
C ILE A 83 -1.69 4.66 2.31
N PHE A 84 -0.40 4.60 2.57
CA PHE A 84 0.42 3.44 2.24
C PHE A 84 -0.11 2.18 2.94
N PHE A 85 -0.35 2.23 4.25
CA PHE A 85 -0.89 1.10 5.00
C PHE A 85 -2.34 0.75 4.61
N LEU A 86 -3.12 1.69 4.10
CA LEU A 86 -4.41 1.38 3.47
C LEU A 86 -4.20 0.48 2.23
N SER A 87 -3.22 0.79 1.39
CA SER A 87 -2.89 -0.02 0.21
C SER A 87 -2.38 -1.40 0.61
N VAL A 88 -1.43 -1.47 1.53
CA VAL A 88 -0.88 -2.73 2.07
C VAL A 88 -1.99 -3.56 2.73
N GLY A 89 -2.86 -2.95 3.53
CA GLY A 89 -3.99 -3.63 4.16
C GLY A 89 -4.99 -4.24 3.17
N LEU A 90 -5.22 -3.55 2.04
CA LEU A 90 -6.04 -4.10 0.94
C LEU A 90 -5.33 -5.29 0.25
N GLU A 91 -4.02 -5.22 0.09
CA GLU A 91 -3.20 -6.31 -0.46
C GLU A 91 -3.19 -7.53 0.48
N ILE A 92 -2.93 -7.33 1.76
CA ILE A 92 -3.04 -8.37 2.81
C ILE A 92 -4.41 -9.04 2.76
N LYS A 93 -5.47 -8.25 2.70
CA LYS A 93 -6.84 -8.78 2.60
C LYS A 93 -7.08 -9.62 1.35
N ARG A 94 -6.49 -9.22 0.23
CA ARG A 94 -6.54 -9.99 -1.01
C ARG A 94 -5.79 -11.30 -0.86
N GLU A 95 -4.58 -11.28 -0.31
CA GLU A 95 -3.76 -12.48 -0.10
C GLU A 95 -4.43 -13.49 0.85
N ILE A 96 -5.05 -13.02 1.92
CA ILE A 96 -5.83 -13.88 2.83
C ILE A 96 -7.06 -14.47 2.15
N ARG A 97 -7.72 -13.74 1.22
CA ARG A 97 -8.97 -14.19 0.60
C ARG A 97 -8.77 -15.12 -0.59
N VAL A 98 -7.80 -14.86 -1.44
CA VAL A 98 -7.62 -15.53 -2.74
C VAL A 98 -6.16 -15.81 -3.10
N GLY A 99 -5.19 -15.36 -2.29
CA GLY A 99 -3.78 -15.49 -2.56
C GLY A 99 -3.09 -16.65 -1.82
N GLU A 100 -1.79 -16.51 -1.62
CA GLU A 100 -0.94 -17.53 -1.00
C GLU A 100 -1.17 -17.69 0.51
N LEU A 101 -1.75 -16.70 1.18
CA LEU A 101 -2.14 -16.77 2.60
C LEU A 101 -3.57 -17.34 2.81
N SER A 102 -4.24 -17.80 1.74
CA SER A 102 -5.63 -18.27 1.80
C SER A 102 -5.81 -19.66 2.42
N THR A 103 -4.78 -20.49 2.43
CA THR A 103 -4.78 -21.82 3.07
C THR A 103 -3.63 -21.96 4.06
N LYS A 104 -3.84 -22.77 5.10
CA LYS A 104 -2.83 -22.96 6.15
C LYS A 104 -1.52 -23.54 5.61
N GLU A 105 -1.60 -24.47 4.64
CA GLU A 105 -0.45 -25.12 4.04
C GLU A 105 0.43 -24.13 3.28
N LYS A 106 -0.17 -23.22 2.55
CA LYS A 106 0.55 -22.19 1.78
C LYS A 106 1.08 -21.07 2.69
N ALA A 107 0.31 -20.66 3.68
CA ALA A 107 0.65 -19.58 4.58
C ALA A 107 1.77 -19.92 5.57
N LEU A 108 1.94 -21.20 5.93
CA LEU A 108 2.83 -21.64 6.99
C LEU A 108 4.29 -21.22 6.74
N LEU A 109 4.79 -21.45 5.55
CA LEU A 109 6.19 -21.16 5.21
C LEU A 109 6.51 -19.65 5.19
N PRO A 110 5.71 -18.78 4.54
CA PRO A 110 5.89 -17.33 4.62
C PRO A 110 5.78 -16.79 6.05
N ILE A 111 4.82 -17.27 6.84
CA ILE A 111 4.62 -16.82 8.23
C ILE A 111 5.81 -17.21 9.11
N ILE A 112 6.29 -18.44 9.04
CA ILE A 112 7.48 -18.86 9.80
C ILE A 112 8.71 -18.04 9.38
N GLY A 113 8.87 -17.81 8.07
CA GLY A 113 9.94 -16.97 7.54
C GLY A 113 9.87 -15.54 8.06
N ALA A 114 8.68 -14.93 8.05
CA ALA A 114 8.45 -13.59 8.58
C ALA A 114 8.71 -13.51 10.09
N CYS A 115 8.23 -14.48 10.88
CA CYS A 115 8.52 -14.55 12.31
C CYS A 115 10.03 -14.62 12.57
N GLY A 116 10.77 -15.44 11.81
CA GLY A 116 12.22 -15.51 11.90
C GLY A 116 12.90 -14.19 11.51
N GLY A 117 12.45 -13.57 10.40
CA GLY A 117 12.93 -12.28 9.91
C GLY A 117 12.69 -11.12 10.88
N MET A 118 11.63 -11.18 11.68
CA MET A 118 11.35 -10.18 12.72
C MET A 118 12.11 -10.45 14.02
N VAL A 119 12.03 -11.67 14.53
CA VAL A 119 12.56 -12.01 15.88
C VAL A 119 14.08 -12.02 15.91
N VAL A 120 14.72 -12.60 14.88
CA VAL A 120 16.20 -12.77 14.91
C VAL A 120 16.94 -11.43 14.84
N PRO A 121 16.62 -10.47 13.97
CA PRO A 121 17.26 -9.15 13.98
C PRO A 121 17.03 -8.37 15.27
N VAL A 122 15.82 -8.44 15.84
CA VAL A 122 15.51 -7.80 17.13
C VAL A 122 16.37 -8.39 18.26
N LEU A 123 16.51 -9.71 18.31
CA LEU A 123 17.36 -10.39 19.31
C LEU A 123 18.84 -10.01 19.15
N ILE A 124 19.34 -9.99 17.91
CA ILE A 124 20.73 -9.60 17.63
C ILE A 124 20.96 -8.15 18.06
N PHE A 125 20.04 -7.25 17.73
CA PHE A 125 20.12 -5.84 18.10
C PHE A 125 20.09 -5.67 19.63
N TRP A 126 19.20 -6.37 20.33
CA TRP A 126 19.10 -6.34 21.79
C TRP A 126 20.37 -6.85 22.46
N LEU A 127 20.96 -7.92 21.95
CA LEU A 127 22.22 -8.48 22.46
C LEU A 127 23.42 -7.56 22.18
N ALA A 128 23.41 -6.85 21.05
CA ALA A 128 24.48 -5.93 20.67
C ALA A 128 24.46 -4.61 21.46
N CYS A 129 23.29 -4.21 21.98
CA CYS A 129 23.07 -2.93 22.66
C CYS A 129 22.46 -3.15 24.06
N PRO A 130 23.14 -3.84 24.97
CA PRO A 130 22.58 -4.13 26.30
C PRO A 130 22.49 -2.87 27.16
N GLY A 131 21.27 -2.55 27.63
CA GLY A 131 21.07 -1.60 28.74
C GLY A 131 20.96 -0.12 28.36
N ASP A 132 20.95 0.26 27.09
CA ASP A 132 20.69 1.65 26.68
C ASP A 132 19.19 1.87 26.42
N PRO A 133 18.49 2.72 27.21
CA PRO A 133 17.08 3.01 27.04
C PRO A 133 16.74 3.67 25.67
N ALA A 134 17.69 4.41 25.10
CA ALA A 134 17.51 5.03 23.78
C ALA A 134 17.53 3.96 22.68
N MET A 135 18.43 2.99 22.80
CA MET A 135 18.53 1.86 21.88
C MET A 135 17.32 0.92 21.97
N THR A 136 16.75 0.74 23.15
CA THR A 136 15.55 -0.09 23.34
C THR A 136 14.36 0.40 22.50
N ARG A 137 14.25 1.70 22.27
CA ARG A 137 13.23 2.27 21.39
C ARG A 137 13.46 1.96 19.90
N GLY A 138 14.69 1.61 19.53
CA GLY A 138 15.08 1.25 18.15
C GLY A 138 14.94 -0.23 17.82
N LEU A 139 14.50 -1.10 18.75
CA LEU A 139 14.43 -2.55 18.58
C LEU A 139 13.63 -3.01 17.36
N ALA A 140 12.61 -2.24 16.96
CA ALA A 140 11.79 -2.57 15.79
C ALA A 140 12.40 -2.10 14.44
N ILE A 141 13.44 -1.26 14.45
CA ILE A 141 14.05 -0.74 13.20
C ILE A 141 14.60 -1.87 12.32
N PRO A 142 15.42 -2.81 12.86
CA PRO A 142 16.02 -3.85 12.02
C PRO A 142 15.05 -4.92 11.53
N MET A 143 13.81 -4.96 12.00
CA MET A 143 12.80 -5.90 11.52
C MET A 143 11.99 -5.37 10.34
N ALA A 144 12.00 -4.05 10.09
CA ALA A 144 11.21 -3.45 9.03
C ALA A 144 11.75 -3.85 7.64
N THR A 145 10.88 -4.35 6.77
CA THR A 145 11.20 -4.70 5.39
C THR A 145 10.50 -3.76 4.41
N ASP A 146 11.14 -3.48 3.27
CA ASP A 146 10.55 -2.74 2.16
C ASP A 146 10.24 -3.68 0.99
N ILE A 147 8.95 -4.01 0.83
CA ILE A 147 8.44 -4.87 -0.25
C ILE A 147 8.77 -4.26 -1.62
N ALA A 148 8.55 -2.95 -1.79
CA ALA A 148 8.71 -2.31 -3.08
C ALA A 148 10.19 -2.34 -3.51
N PHE A 149 11.11 -2.13 -2.57
CA PHE A 149 12.53 -2.20 -2.82
C PHE A 149 12.98 -3.64 -3.13
N SER A 150 12.60 -4.62 -2.31
CA SER A 150 13.01 -6.01 -2.48
C SER A 150 12.49 -6.64 -3.77
N LEU A 151 11.19 -6.44 -4.10
CA LEU A 151 10.63 -6.87 -5.38
C LEU A 151 11.22 -6.09 -6.55
N GLY A 152 11.58 -4.83 -6.33
CA GLY A 152 12.25 -4.01 -7.32
C GLY A 152 13.61 -4.55 -7.73
N VAL A 153 14.46 -4.86 -6.77
CA VAL A 153 15.77 -5.50 -7.01
C VAL A 153 15.56 -6.86 -7.69
N LEU A 154 14.61 -7.66 -7.19
CA LEU A 154 14.30 -8.95 -7.78
C LEU A 154 13.81 -8.85 -9.24
N SER A 155 13.11 -7.77 -9.59
CA SER A 155 12.61 -7.53 -10.94
C SER A 155 13.73 -7.35 -11.96
N VAL A 156 14.88 -6.79 -11.56
CA VAL A 156 16.07 -6.64 -12.39
C VAL A 156 16.59 -8.01 -12.84
N PHE A 157 16.52 -9.00 -11.94
CA PHE A 157 16.93 -10.38 -12.19
C PHE A 157 15.80 -11.30 -12.68
N SER A 158 14.67 -10.74 -13.10
CA SER A 158 13.41 -11.44 -13.35
C SER A 158 13.51 -12.63 -14.31
N LYS A 159 14.44 -12.61 -15.28
CA LYS A 159 14.68 -13.70 -16.23
C LYS A 159 15.34 -14.95 -15.61
N ARG A 160 16.03 -14.78 -14.47
CA ARG A 160 16.77 -15.86 -13.79
C ARG A 160 16.04 -16.38 -12.55
N VAL A 161 15.02 -15.68 -12.08
CA VAL A 161 14.32 -15.97 -10.83
C VAL A 161 13.05 -16.76 -11.11
N PRO A 162 12.87 -17.96 -10.52
CA PRO A 162 11.64 -18.72 -10.61
C PRO A 162 10.43 -17.94 -10.10
N VAL A 163 9.27 -18.15 -10.74
CA VAL A 163 8.01 -17.48 -10.34
C VAL A 163 7.65 -17.79 -8.89
N GLY A 164 7.84 -19.02 -8.44
CA GLY A 164 7.56 -19.44 -7.07
C GLY A 164 8.34 -18.64 -6.02
N LEU A 165 9.60 -18.26 -6.30
CA LEU A 165 10.39 -17.44 -5.39
C LEU A 165 9.84 -16.01 -5.28
N LYS A 166 9.33 -15.43 -6.39
CA LYS A 166 8.70 -14.11 -6.38
C LYS A 166 7.42 -14.11 -5.56
N VAL A 167 6.60 -15.15 -5.73
CA VAL A 167 5.35 -15.33 -4.98
C VAL A 167 5.64 -15.53 -3.49
N PHE A 168 6.63 -16.38 -3.16
CA PHE A 168 7.06 -16.59 -1.78
C PHE A 168 7.55 -15.29 -1.13
N LEU A 169 8.42 -14.52 -1.83
CA LEU A 169 8.93 -13.25 -1.30
C LEU A 169 7.80 -12.23 -1.07
N ALA A 170 6.84 -12.16 -1.98
CA ALA A 170 5.68 -11.28 -1.81
C ALA A 170 4.83 -11.69 -0.60
N ALA A 171 4.56 -12.98 -0.42
CA ALA A 171 3.80 -13.50 0.72
C ALA A 171 4.55 -13.32 2.05
N LEU A 172 5.87 -13.53 2.06
CA LEU A 172 6.75 -13.28 3.19
C LEU A 172 6.66 -11.80 3.63
N ALA A 173 6.85 -10.89 2.68
CA ALA A 173 6.85 -9.47 2.95
C ALA A 173 5.48 -8.96 3.44
N VAL A 174 4.37 -9.49 2.89
CA VAL A 174 3.01 -9.21 3.39
C VAL A 174 2.83 -9.70 4.84
N ALA A 175 3.36 -10.88 5.19
CA ALA A 175 3.29 -11.42 6.54
C ALA A 175 4.16 -10.61 7.52
N ASP A 176 5.32 -10.15 7.08
CA ASP A 176 6.25 -9.32 7.84
C ASP A 176 5.66 -7.93 8.11
N ASP A 177 5.07 -7.28 7.11
CA ASP A 177 4.35 -6.01 7.28
C ASP A 177 3.22 -6.11 8.30
N LEU A 178 2.46 -7.22 8.26
CA LEU A 178 1.39 -7.46 9.25
C LEU A 178 1.98 -7.56 10.68
N GLY A 179 3.10 -8.27 10.84
CA GLY A 179 3.81 -8.38 12.09
C GLY A 179 4.35 -7.03 12.57
N GLY A 180 4.94 -6.25 11.68
CA GLY A 180 5.43 -4.90 11.95
C GLY A 180 4.33 -3.96 12.45
N ILE A 181 3.15 -3.97 11.81
CA ILE A 181 1.99 -3.20 12.25
C ILE A 181 1.57 -3.58 13.67
N ILE A 182 1.54 -4.88 14.00
CA ILE A 182 1.19 -5.35 15.34
C ILE A 182 2.20 -4.87 16.37
N VAL A 183 3.50 -4.96 16.08
CA VAL A 183 4.57 -4.49 16.98
C VAL A 183 4.48 -2.98 17.20
N ILE A 184 4.30 -2.20 16.13
CA ILE A 184 4.11 -0.76 16.24
C ILE A 184 2.89 -0.43 17.12
N ALA A 185 1.77 -1.11 16.92
CA ALA A 185 0.55 -0.92 17.70
C ALA A 185 0.74 -1.17 19.20
N LEU A 186 1.52 -2.21 19.56
CA LEU A 186 1.68 -2.64 20.94
C LEU A 186 2.78 -1.87 21.69
N PHE A 187 3.88 -1.52 21.02
CA PHE A 187 5.08 -1.02 21.70
C PHE A 187 5.33 0.49 21.51
N TYR A 188 4.72 1.12 20.50
CA TYR A 188 4.98 2.52 20.15
C TYR A 188 3.82 3.46 20.44
N SER A 189 2.81 3.02 21.18
CA SER A 189 1.72 3.89 21.65
C SER A 189 2.24 4.85 22.74
N SER A 190 1.85 6.12 22.64
CA SER A 190 2.21 7.18 23.58
C SER A 190 1.06 7.46 24.58
N HIS A 191 0.95 8.67 25.11
CA HIS A 191 -0.14 9.06 26.00
C HIS A 191 -1.51 8.74 25.41
N ILE A 192 -2.27 7.89 26.10
CA ILE A 192 -3.58 7.40 25.65
C ILE A 192 -4.67 8.37 26.08
N ASP A 193 -5.36 8.98 25.12
CA ASP A 193 -6.59 9.75 25.34
C ASP A 193 -7.82 8.87 25.06
N VAL A 194 -8.55 8.55 26.14
CA VAL A 194 -9.70 7.65 26.12
C VAL A 194 -10.84 8.19 25.25
N LEU A 195 -11.04 9.51 25.21
CA LEU A 195 -12.10 10.11 24.41
C LEU A 195 -11.88 9.84 22.92
N TYR A 196 -10.66 10.06 22.41
CA TYR A 196 -10.32 9.82 21.01
C TYR A 196 -10.33 8.33 20.66
N ILE A 197 -10.05 7.44 21.61
CA ILE A 197 -10.20 5.98 21.40
C ILE A 197 -11.68 5.61 21.23
N ILE A 198 -12.57 6.14 22.06
CA ILE A 198 -14.01 5.89 21.94
C ILE A 198 -14.52 6.40 20.58
N LEU A 199 -14.13 7.60 20.18
CA LEU A 199 -14.50 8.16 18.87
C LEU A 199 -13.96 7.30 17.71
N SER A 200 -12.72 6.81 17.83
CA SER A 200 -12.12 5.88 16.87
C SER A 200 -12.93 4.57 16.77
N ALA A 201 -13.35 4.02 17.91
CA ALA A 201 -14.18 2.82 17.97
C ALA A 201 -15.55 3.03 17.30
N VAL A 202 -16.16 4.22 17.46
CA VAL A 202 -17.41 4.59 16.77
C VAL A 202 -17.20 4.65 15.25
N CYS A 203 -16.08 5.22 14.76
CA CYS A 203 -15.75 5.24 13.34
C CYS A 203 -15.60 3.80 12.79
N VAL A 204 -14.89 2.95 13.51
CA VAL A 204 -14.74 1.52 13.12
C VAL A 204 -16.09 0.82 13.09
N LEU A 205 -16.92 1.02 14.10
CA LEU A 205 -18.28 0.45 14.16
C LEU A 205 -19.12 0.92 12.96
N ALA A 206 -19.07 2.21 12.63
CA ALA A 206 -19.77 2.75 11.46
C ALA A 206 -19.33 2.10 10.15
N MET A 207 -18.02 1.87 9.97
CA MET A 207 -17.49 1.17 8.79
C MET A 207 -17.90 -0.30 8.76
N VAL A 208 -17.88 -1.00 9.90
CA VAL A 208 -18.32 -2.40 10.02
C VAL A 208 -19.81 -2.52 9.72
N LEU A 209 -20.65 -1.64 10.27
CA LEU A 209 -22.07 -1.58 9.95
C LEU A 209 -22.29 -1.29 8.46
N GLY A 210 -21.57 -0.33 7.88
CA GLY A 210 -21.59 -0.06 6.44
C GLY A 210 -21.28 -1.31 5.60
N ASN A 211 -20.32 -2.13 6.03
CA ASN A 211 -19.98 -3.39 5.38
C ASN A 211 -21.12 -4.43 5.53
N ILE A 212 -21.68 -4.58 6.71
CA ILE A 212 -22.83 -5.49 6.98
C ILE A 212 -24.04 -5.09 6.13
N PHE A 213 -24.36 -3.80 6.05
CA PHE A 213 -25.42 -3.25 5.20
C PHE A 213 -25.06 -3.23 3.71
N LYS A 214 -23.93 -3.84 3.33
CA LYS A 214 -23.46 -3.93 1.93
C LYS A 214 -23.29 -2.56 1.24
N CYS A 215 -22.95 -1.51 1.99
CA CYS A 215 -22.58 -0.24 1.43
C CYS A 215 -21.32 -0.40 0.56
N ARG A 216 -21.47 -0.20 -0.75
CA ARG A 216 -20.38 -0.39 -1.74
C ARG A 216 -19.71 0.92 -2.16
N ALA A 217 -20.13 2.04 -1.59
CA ALA A 217 -19.54 3.35 -1.87
C ALA A 217 -18.13 3.42 -1.26
N LYS A 218 -17.10 3.40 -2.10
CA LYS A 218 -15.71 3.50 -1.64
C LYS A 218 -15.46 4.81 -0.89
N SER A 219 -16.09 5.89 -1.34
CA SER A 219 -16.00 7.22 -0.71
C SER A 219 -16.43 7.20 0.75
N PHE A 220 -17.43 6.41 1.11
CA PHE A 220 -17.90 6.24 2.49
C PHE A 220 -16.76 5.78 3.40
N TYR A 221 -16.05 4.72 3.00
CA TYR A 221 -14.95 4.16 3.79
C TYR A 221 -13.73 5.09 3.83
N VAL A 222 -13.44 5.78 2.72
CA VAL A 222 -12.31 6.72 2.66
C VAL A 222 -12.57 7.93 3.56
N ILE A 223 -13.77 8.50 3.54
CA ILE A 223 -14.12 9.66 4.38
C ILE A 223 -14.08 9.27 5.87
N ILE A 224 -14.74 8.15 6.25
CA ILE A 224 -14.71 7.71 7.65
C ILE A 224 -13.28 7.27 8.04
N GLY A 225 -12.51 6.66 7.13
CA GLY A 225 -11.12 6.32 7.37
C GLY A 225 -10.23 7.53 7.62
N LEU A 226 -10.49 8.66 6.95
CA LEU A 226 -9.80 9.92 7.20
C LEU A 226 -10.15 10.48 8.58
N VAL A 227 -11.42 10.42 8.98
CA VAL A 227 -11.85 10.80 10.33
C VAL A 227 -11.22 9.88 11.37
N LEU A 228 -11.21 8.57 11.12
CA LEU A 228 -10.56 7.59 12.00
C LEU A 228 -9.06 7.89 12.15
N TRP A 229 -8.36 8.20 11.06
CA TRP A 229 -6.96 8.59 11.10
C TRP A 229 -6.74 9.79 12.01
N TYR A 230 -7.56 10.84 11.88
CA TYR A 230 -7.47 12.03 12.73
C TYR A 230 -7.76 11.74 14.20
N MET A 231 -8.76 10.89 14.50
CA MET A 231 -9.05 10.47 15.87
C MET A 231 -7.89 9.65 16.45
N MET A 232 -7.31 8.72 15.67
CA MET A 232 -6.16 7.94 16.12
C MET A 232 -4.91 8.79 16.31
N LEU A 233 -4.68 9.79 15.45
CA LEU A 233 -3.58 10.73 15.59
C LEU A 233 -3.58 11.42 16.97
N ASN A 234 -4.77 11.80 17.46
CA ASN A 234 -4.94 12.48 18.74
C ASN A 234 -5.17 11.52 19.92
N SER A 235 -5.30 10.21 19.68
CA SER A 235 -5.53 9.21 20.72
C SER A 235 -4.25 8.72 21.40
N GLY A 236 -3.07 9.01 20.84
CA GLY A 236 -1.80 8.45 21.27
C GLY A 236 -1.47 7.07 20.67
N ILE A 237 -2.38 6.50 19.89
CA ILE A 237 -2.12 5.28 19.09
C ILE A 237 -1.57 5.71 17.73
N HIS A 238 -0.68 4.89 17.16
CA HIS A 238 -0.11 5.19 15.85
C HIS A 238 -1.19 5.37 14.78
N ALA A 239 -1.27 6.58 14.21
CA ALA A 239 -2.32 6.98 13.26
C ALA A 239 -2.33 6.11 11.97
N THR A 240 -1.18 5.53 11.61
CA THR A 240 -1.02 4.66 10.44
C THR A 240 -1.89 3.41 10.46
N ILE A 241 -2.22 2.90 11.67
CA ILE A 241 -3.09 1.72 11.87
C ILE A 241 -4.50 1.98 11.33
N ALA A 242 -4.96 3.24 11.33
CA ALA A 242 -6.25 3.61 10.75
C ALA A 242 -6.38 3.19 9.27
N GLY A 243 -5.28 3.27 8.51
CA GLY A 243 -5.25 2.80 7.11
C GLY A 243 -5.56 1.31 7.00
N VAL A 244 -4.91 0.49 7.82
CA VAL A 244 -5.11 -0.97 7.85
C VAL A 244 -6.53 -1.33 8.27
N ILE A 245 -7.03 -0.74 9.36
CA ILE A 245 -8.41 -0.96 9.85
C ILE A 245 -9.42 -0.62 8.75
N THR A 246 -9.24 0.54 8.09
CA THR A 246 -10.09 0.96 6.98
C THR A 246 -10.06 -0.05 5.84
N ALA A 247 -8.89 -0.57 5.45
CA ALA A 247 -8.74 -1.59 4.42
C ALA A 247 -9.53 -2.87 4.76
N PHE A 248 -9.43 -3.32 6.02
CA PHE A 248 -10.18 -4.50 6.46
C PHE A 248 -11.69 -4.27 6.53
N CYS A 249 -12.16 -3.04 6.75
CA CYS A 249 -13.58 -2.71 6.75
C CYS A 249 -14.17 -2.60 5.33
N ILE A 250 -13.40 -2.24 4.30
CA ILE A 250 -13.89 -2.14 2.91
C ILE A 250 -14.39 -3.51 2.43
N PRO A 251 -15.62 -3.64 1.87
CA PRO A 251 -16.13 -4.92 1.40
C PRO A 251 -15.32 -5.45 0.19
N ALA A 252 -14.83 -6.69 0.30
CA ALA A 252 -14.10 -7.38 -0.77
C ALA A 252 -15.04 -8.25 -1.63
N THR A 253 -16.23 -7.73 -1.95
CA THR A 253 -17.22 -8.42 -2.78
C THR A 253 -17.26 -7.83 -4.19
N LEU A 254 -17.35 -8.69 -5.20
CA LEU A 254 -17.53 -8.25 -6.58
C LEU A 254 -18.86 -7.47 -6.69
N LYS A 255 -18.80 -6.31 -7.37
CA LYS A 255 -19.98 -5.45 -7.62
C LYS A 255 -21.09 -6.18 -8.41
N LYS A 256 -20.68 -7.15 -9.23
CA LYS A 256 -21.55 -8.02 -10.02
C LYS A 256 -21.10 -9.46 -9.82
N GLY A 257 -22.04 -10.38 -9.65
CA GLY A 257 -21.73 -11.81 -9.51
C GLY A 257 -20.99 -12.35 -10.74
N THR A 258 -20.21 -13.40 -10.53
CA THR A 258 -19.44 -14.07 -11.60
C THR A 258 -20.31 -14.41 -12.82
N GLY A 259 -21.59 -14.77 -12.60
CA GLY A 259 -22.57 -15.05 -13.65
C GLY A 259 -22.77 -13.87 -14.61
N HIS A 260 -22.76 -12.63 -14.12
CA HIS A 260 -22.91 -11.45 -15.00
C HIS A 260 -21.71 -11.28 -15.94
N TYR A 261 -20.49 -11.58 -15.48
CA TYR A 261 -19.31 -11.50 -16.31
C TYR A 261 -19.26 -12.65 -17.33
N LEU A 262 -19.66 -13.85 -16.91
CA LEU A 262 -19.79 -15.01 -17.81
C LEU A 262 -20.84 -14.76 -18.88
N GLU A 263 -22.00 -14.19 -18.53
CA GLU A 263 -23.04 -13.84 -19.49
C GLU A 263 -22.55 -12.78 -20.50
N ARG A 264 -21.79 -11.79 -20.04
CA ARG A 264 -21.21 -10.78 -20.92
C ARG A 264 -20.16 -11.35 -21.85
N ILE A 265 -19.31 -12.28 -21.36
CA ILE A 265 -18.34 -13.01 -22.20
C ILE A 265 -19.11 -13.85 -23.24
N ARG A 266 -20.15 -14.60 -22.81
CA ARG A 266 -20.99 -15.40 -23.70
C ARG A 266 -21.66 -14.54 -24.76
N GLN A 267 -22.21 -13.39 -24.39
CA GLN A 267 -22.83 -12.45 -25.35
C GLN A 267 -21.82 -11.90 -26.33
N ASN A 268 -20.58 -11.61 -25.90
CA ASN A 268 -19.54 -11.16 -26.81
C ASN A 268 -19.05 -12.29 -27.72
N VAL A 269 -18.85 -13.49 -27.20
CA VAL A 269 -18.48 -14.68 -28.01
C VAL A 269 -19.56 -15.00 -29.04
N ASN A 270 -20.85 -14.89 -28.69
CA ASN A 270 -21.95 -15.12 -29.61
C ASN A 270 -22.09 -14.06 -30.72
N LYS A 271 -21.41 -12.90 -30.57
CA LYS A 271 -21.32 -11.89 -31.63
C LYS A 271 -20.32 -12.25 -32.73
N PHE A 272 -19.40 -13.18 -32.44
CA PHE A 272 -18.53 -13.70 -33.47
C PHE A 272 -19.31 -14.79 -34.22
N PRO A 273 -19.54 -14.64 -35.52
CA PRO A 273 -20.17 -15.69 -36.32
C PRO A 273 -19.29 -16.96 -36.21
N VAL A 274 -19.94 -18.12 -36.26
CA VAL A 274 -19.23 -19.41 -36.43
C VAL A 274 -18.36 -19.23 -37.68
N ILE A 275 -17.07 -19.35 -37.49
CA ILE A 275 -16.06 -19.06 -38.50
C ILE A 275 -16.30 -20.03 -39.63
N ASP A 276 -16.78 -19.57 -40.78
CA ASP A 276 -16.56 -20.24 -42.04
C ASP A 276 -15.06 -20.12 -42.32
N ILE A 277 -14.32 -21.19 -42.02
CA ILE A 277 -12.93 -21.29 -42.41
C ILE A 277 -12.97 -21.40 -43.93
N ASP A 278 -12.54 -20.36 -44.61
CA ASP A 278 -12.24 -20.47 -46.03
C ASP A 278 -11.10 -21.49 -46.17
N GLU A 279 -11.47 -22.71 -46.49
CA GLU A 279 -10.54 -23.85 -46.61
C GLU A 279 -9.41 -23.59 -47.64
N GLN A 280 -9.57 -22.57 -48.49
CA GLN A 280 -8.55 -22.25 -49.49
C GLN A 280 -7.46 -21.28 -48.98
N HIS A 281 -7.69 -20.47 -47.95
CA HIS A 281 -6.72 -19.44 -47.55
C HIS A 281 -6.30 -19.52 -46.09
N ASN A 282 -6.92 -20.36 -45.26
CA ASN A 282 -6.62 -20.52 -43.82
C ASN A 282 -6.52 -19.20 -43.04
N THR A 283 -7.28 -18.18 -43.44
CA THR A 283 -7.30 -16.83 -42.89
C THR A 283 -8.65 -16.53 -42.25
N ILE A 284 -8.60 -16.01 -41.02
CA ILE A 284 -9.79 -15.55 -40.30
C ILE A 284 -10.08 -14.12 -40.78
N VAL A 285 -11.18 -13.92 -41.49
CA VAL A 285 -11.64 -12.58 -41.91
C VAL A 285 -12.58 -12.04 -40.82
N LEU A 286 -12.11 -11.04 -40.08
CA LEU A 286 -12.92 -10.33 -39.11
C LEU A 286 -13.64 -9.16 -39.79
N THR A 287 -14.92 -8.97 -39.54
CA THR A 287 -15.63 -7.79 -39.95
C THR A 287 -15.23 -6.56 -39.14
N ASN A 288 -15.42 -5.33 -39.67
CA ASN A 288 -15.05 -4.09 -38.98
C ASN A 288 -15.70 -3.96 -37.61
N ASP A 289 -16.91 -4.45 -37.40
CA ASP A 289 -17.60 -4.45 -36.11
C ASP A 289 -16.97 -5.44 -35.12
N GLN A 290 -16.34 -6.50 -35.59
CA GLN A 290 -15.62 -7.49 -34.76
C GLN A 290 -14.26 -6.96 -34.33
N ILE A 291 -13.58 -6.17 -35.16
CA ILE A 291 -12.30 -5.54 -34.85
C ILE A 291 -12.47 -4.48 -33.76
N HIS A 292 -13.59 -3.77 -33.68
CA HIS A 292 -13.87 -2.77 -32.65
C HIS A 292 -14.32 -3.39 -31.32
N THR A 293 -14.54 -4.70 -31.24
CA THR A 293 -15.00 -5.40 -30.04
C THR A 293 -13.86 -6.15 -29.31
N LEU A 294 -12.71 -6.29 -29.94
CA LEU A 294 -11.43 -6.78 -29.38
C LEU A 294 -10.66 -5.64 -28.73
#